data_83b28b5a1da83cbb438f71b169daad6c
#
_entry.id   83b28b5a1da83cbb438f71b169daad6c
#
_cell.length_a   1.000
_cell.length_b   1.000
_cell.length_c   1.000
_cell.angle_alpha   90.00
_cell.angle_beta   90.00
_cell.angle_gamma   90.00
#
_symmetry.space_group_name_H-M   'P 1'
#
loop_
_entity.id
_entity.type
_entity.pdbx_description
1 polymer ?
#
loop_
_entity_poly.entity_id
_entity_poly.type
_entity_poly.pdbx_seq_one_letter_code
_entity_poly.pdbx_strand_id
1 'polypeptide(L)'
;LVLGNHEVMNLTGALDYVTAEDYAAYAADETAAEREAALGRFRSARAATGGDAAAVTAEFARRYPPGFFAQRAAFASNGKLGAWLLRQPVLLVLGDTAFVHGGLPPALAGKTAADVNAEYSAALRDYLTAFDSLVAADALHVEDDFAGRVLGANTFTLRRYPWFGNNVTAAEWREWQRRPRIKPADGE
;
A
#
# COMPACT_ATOMS: atom_id res chain seq x y z
N LEU A 1 13.87 2.14 -15.48
CA LEU A 1 12.53 1.95 -14.94
C LEU A 1 11.88 3.31 -14.68
N VAL A 2 10.59 3.41 -14.98
CA VAL A 2 9.71 4.50 -14.54
C VAL A 2 8.68 3.87 -13.62
N LEU A 3 8.39 4.49 -12.48
CA LEU A 3 7.40 3.98 -11.53
C LEU A 3 6.00 4.02 -12.15
N GLY A 4 5.29 2.90 -12.05
CA GLY A 4 3.89 2.78 -12.37
C GLY A 4 3.03 2.57 -11.11
N ASN A 5 1.73 2.40 -11.33
CA ASN A 5 0.81 2.16 -10.22
C ASN A 5 1.10 0.84 -9.49
N HIS A 6 1.52 -0.22 -10.18
CA HIS A 6 1.80 -1.52 -9.54
C HIS A 6 3.01 -1.47 -8.61
N GLU A 7 4.06 -0.73 -8.95
CA GLU A 7 5.20 -0.49 -8.07
C GLU A 7 4.75 0.25 -6.80
N VAL A 8 3.94 1.30 -6.98
CA VAL A 8 3.41 2.09 -5.86
C VAL A 8 2.43 1.27 -5.02
N MET A 9 1.58 0.44 -5.64
CA MET A 9 0.68 -0.47 -4.93
C MET A 9 1.44 -1.46 -4.05
N ASN A 10 2.53 -2.05 -4.54
CA ASN A 10 3.39 -2.90 -3.72
C ASN A 10 3.99 -2.15 -2.53
N LEU A 11 4.49 -0.93 -2.73
CA LEU A 11 5.01 -0.08 -1.65
C LEU A 11 3.96 0.23 -0.60
N THR A 12 2.75 0.60 -1.03
CA THR A 12 1.66 1.04 -0.14
C THR A 12 0.84 -0.11 0.45
N GLY A 13 1.02 -1.33 -0.05
CA GLY A 13 0.30 -2.52 0.41
C GLY A 13 -1.08 -2.72 -0.20
N ALA A 14 -1.36 -2.09 -1.35
CA ALA A 14 -2.51 -2.43 -2.18
C ALA A 14 -2.14 -3.66 -3.04
N LEU A 15 -2.48 -4.84 -2.58
CA LEU A 15 -1.94 -6.11 -3.10
C LEU A 15 -2.95 -6.90 -3.96
N ASP A 16 -3.97 -6.24 -4.50
CA ASP A 16 -5.05 -6.89 -5.25
C ASP A 16 -4.57 -7.60 -6.53
N TYR A 17 -3.38 -7.25 -7.02
CA TYR A 17 -2.77 -7.84 -8.22
C TYR A 17 -1.62 -8.81 -7.92
N VAL A 18 -1.32 -9.04 -6.64
CA VAL A 18 -0.26 -9.98 -6.24
C VAL A 18 -0.85 -11.37 -6.08
N THR A 19 -0.27 -12.34 -6.77
CA THR A 19 -0.75 -13.73 -6.77
C THR A 19 -0.06 -14.58 -5.71
N ALA A 20 -0.59 -15.78 -5.47
CA ALA A 20 0.02 -16.74 -4.55
C ALA A 20 1.43 -17.17 -5.03
N GLU A 21 1.63 -17.23 -6.35
CA GLU A 21 2.91 -17.56 -6.98
C GLU A 21 3.95 -16.45 -6.75
N ASP A 22 3.52 -15.18 -6.79
CA ASP A 22 4.40 -14.04 -6.49
C ASP A 22 4.88 -14.10 -5.03
N TYR A 23 4.00 -14.41 -4.08
CA TYR A 23 4.39 -14.60 -2.68
C TYR A 23 5.31 -15.79 -2.48
N ALA A 24 5.09 -16.89 -3.21
CA ALA A 24 5.91 -18.10 -3.09
C ALA A 24 7.39 -17.85 -3.37
N ALA A 25 7.72 -16.85 -4.21
CA ALA A 25 9.10 -16.43 -4.46
C ALA A 25 9.82 -15.91 -3.20
N TYR A 26 9.10 -15.50 -2.18
CA TYR A 26 9.62 -14.99 -0.90
C TYR A 26 9.47 -15.98 0.26
N ALA A 27 8.91 -17.17 0.02
CA ALA A 27 8.58 -18.09 1.10
C ALA A 27 9.79 -18.57 1.89
N ALA A 28 10.97 -18.66 1.25
CA ALA A 28 12.22 -19.07 1.90
C ALA A 28 12.78 -17.97 2.85
N ASP A 29 12.41 -16.72 2.62
CA ASP A 29 12.88 -15.57 3.40
C ASP A 29 11.92 -15.22 4.55
N GLU A 30 10.74 -15.86 4.58
CA GLU A 30 9.73 -15.60 5.60
C GLU A 30 10.06 -16.29 6.92
N THR A 31 10.01 -15.56 8.03
CA THR A 31 10.27 -16.12 9.35
C THR A 31 9.00 -16.70 9.99
N ALA A 32 9.13 -17.85 10.65
CA ALA A 32 8.03 -18.47 11.40
C ALA A 32 7.52 -17.52 12.51
N ALA A 33 8.40 -16.77 13.15
CA ALA A 33 8.06 -15.87 14.25
C ALA A 33 7.10 -14.73 13.81
N GLU A 34 7.37 -14.11 12.65
CA GLU A 34 6.49 -13.06 12.11
C GLU A 34 5.12 -13.63 11.76
N ARG A 35 5.08 -14.79 11.11
CA ARG A 35 3.84 -15.47 10.74
C ARG A 35 3.02 -15.88 11.97
N GLU A 36 3.64 -16.42 13.00
CA GLU A 36 2.96 -16.81 14.24
C GLU A 36 2.42 -15.59 15.00
N ALA A 37 3.18 -14.51 15.08
CA ALA A 37 2.71 -13.27 15.69
C ALA A 37 1.48 -12.72 14.95
N ALA A 38 1.49 -12.67 13.64
CA ALA A 38 0.35 -12.25 12.83
C ALA A 38 -0.86 -13.17 12.99
N LEU A 39 -0.65 -14.48 13.00
CA LEU A 39 -1.73 -15.46 13.28
C LEU A 39 -2.32 -15.26 14.67
N GLY A 40 -1.48 -14.96 15.66
CA GLY A 40 -1.94 -14.65 17.03
C GLY A 40 -2.86 -13.43 17.06
N ARG A 41 -2.47 -12.32 16.42
CA ARG A 41 -3.32 -11.13 16.27
C ARG A 41 -4.62 -11.43 15.55
N PHE A 42 -4.53 -12.14 14.43
CA PHE A 42 -5.69 -12.52 13.63
C PHE A 42 -6.69 -13.38 14.41
N ARG A 43 -6.20 -14.36 15.18
CA ARG A 43 -7.03 -15.20 16.08
C ARG A 43 -7.69 -14.35 17.16
N SER A 44 -6.96 -13.44 17.80
CA SER A 44 -7.50 -12.56 18.84
C SER A 44 -8.62 -11.67 18.30
N ALA A 45 -8.44 -11.09 17.12
CA ALA A 45 -9.46 -10.29 16.46
C ALA A 45 -10.71 -11.10 16.09
N ARG A 46 -10.55 -12.37 15.70
CA ARG A 46 -11.67 -13.28 15.33
C ARG A 46 -12.35 -13.92 16.55
N ALA A 47 -11.65 -14.12 17.65
CA ALA A 47 -12.24 -14.66 18.89
C ALA A 47 -13.40 -13.77 19.40
N ALA A 48 -13.33 -12.48 19.20
CA ALA A 48 -14.40 -11.52 19.52
C ALA A 48 -15.69 -11.78 18.73
N THR A 49 -15.61 -12.50 17.60
CA THR A 49 -16.75 -12.82 16.70
C THR A 49 -17.20 -14.28 16.76
N GLY A 50 -16.58 -15.12 17.65
CA GLY A 50 -17.04 -16.49 17.92
C GLY A 50 -16.67 -17.54 16.86
N GLY A 51 -15.59 -17.33 16.10
CA GLY A 51 -15.15 -18.25 15.04
C GLY A 51 -14.48 -19.53 15.58
N ASP A 52 -14.69 -20.67 14.89
CA ASP A 52 -13.94 -21.90 15.13
C ASP A 52 -12.44 -21.72 14.84
N ALA A 53 -11.58 -22.21 15.75
CA ALA A 53 -10.14 -22.01 15.69
C ALA A 53 -9.48 -22.61 14.43
N ALA A 54 -9.99 -23.75 13.94
CA ALA A 54 -9.48 -24.38 12.73
C ALA A 54 -9.89 -23.57 11.48
N ALA A 55 -11.14 -23.10 11.43
CA ALA A 55 -11.64 -22.24 10.36
C ALA A 55 -10.88 -20.91 10.30
N VAL A 56 -10.60 -20.29 11.45
CA VAL A 56 -9.81 -19.05 11.56
C VAL A 56 -8.39 -19.25 11.04
N THR A 57 -7.76 -20.40 11.37
CA THR A 57 -6.41 -20.72 10.87
C THR A 57 -6.41 -20.95 9.35
N ALA A 58 -7.41 -21.63 8.82
CA ALA A 58 -7.55 -21.85 7.39
C ALA A 58 -7.82 -20.54 6.64
N GLU A 59 -8.62 -19.64 7.20
CA GLU A 59 -8.85 -18.31 6.66
C GLU A 59 -7.55 -17.49 6.61
N PHE A 60 -6.77 -17.51 7.69
CA PHE A 60 -5.47 -16.84 7.74
C PHE A 60 -4.52 -17.37 6.65
N ALA A 61 -4.39 -18.68 6.51
CA ALA A 61 -3.50 -19.28 5.52
C ALA A 61 -3.90 -18.92 4.07
N ARG A 62 -5.20 -18.83 3.80
CA ARG A 62 -5.71 -18.41 2.49
C ARG A 62 -5.48 -16.92 2.23
N ARG A 63 -5.64 -16.08 3.24
CA ARG A 63 -5.51 -14.62 3.13
C ARG A 63 -4.05 -14.17 3.06
N TYR A 64 -3.18 -14.90 3.76
CA TYR A 64 -1.74 -14.63 3.85
C TYR A 64 -0.95 -15.88 3.45
N PRO A 65 -0.77 -16.15 2.16
CA PRO A 65 -0.03 -17.30 1.69
C PRO A 65 1.43 -17.27 2.13
N PRO A 66 2.17 -18.40 2.08
CA PRO A 66 3.60 -18.42 2.39
C PRO A 66 4.37 -17.40 1.56
N GLY A 67 5.27 -16.65 2.22
CA GLY A 67 6.03 -15.56 1.61
C GLY A 67 5.38 -14.18 1.69
N PHE A 68 4.12 -14.08 2.14
CA PHE A 68 3.42 -12.79 2.27
C PHE A 68 4.20 -11.78 3.11
N PHE A 69 4.64 -12.16 4.32
CA PHE A 69 5.32 -11.24 5.23
C PHE A 69 6.71 -10.86 4.71
N ALA A 70 7.45 -11.80 4.12
CA ALA A 70 8.75 -11.52 3.52
C ALA A 70 8.63 -10.62 2.27
N GLN A 71 7.60 -10.80 1.44
CA GLN A 71 7.29 -9.87 0.35
C GLN A 71 7.01 -8.47 0.90
N ARG A 72 6.17 -8.36 1.94
CA ARG A 72 5.90 -7.05 2.59
C ARG A 72 7.16 -6.40 3.12
N ALA A 73 8.06 -7.17 3.76
CA ALA A 73 9.35 -6.69 4.23
C ALA A 73 10.27 -6.24 3.07
N ALA A 74 10.28 -6.97 1.96
CA ALA A 74 11.08 -6.60 0.79
C ALA A 74 10.62 -5.27 0.17
N PHE A 75 9.31 -4.98 0.17
CA PHE A 75 8.71 -3.75 -0.38
C PHE A 75 8.50 -2.65 0.66
N ALA A 76 8.85 -2.86 1.93
CA ALA A 76 8.85 -1.79 2.93
C ALA A 76 9.80 -0.64 2.52
N SER A 77 9.60 0.55 3.07
CA SER A 77 10.38 1.76 2.72
C SER A 77 11.90 1.56 2.84
N ASN A 78 12.32 0.76 3.82
CA ASN A 78 13.71 0.37 4.09
C ASN A 78 14.07 -1.02 3.56
N GLY A 79 13.13 -1.74 2.95
CA GLY A 79 13.33 -3.05 2.34
C GLY A 79 14.15 -2.97 1.05
N LYS A 80 14.71 -4.10 0.62
CA LYS A 80 15.59 -4.17 -0.55
C LYS A 80 14.93 -3.59 -1.82
N LEU A 81 13.70 -3.98 -2.10
CA LEU A 81 12.94 -3.52 -3.27
C LEU A 81 12.32 -2.14 -3.03
N GLY A 82 11.75 -1.91 -1.86
CA GLY A 82 11.14 -0.63 -1.53
C GLY A 82 12.15 0.52 -1.59
N ALA A 83 13.30 0.39 -0.95
CA ALA A 83 14.35 1.39 -1.00
C ALA A 83 14.90 1.62 -2.43
N TRP A 84 14.91 0.59 -3.29
CA TRP A 84 15.31 0.72 -4.69
C TRP A 84 14.23 1.44 -5.51
N LEU A 85 12.96 1.06 -5.37
CA LEU A 85 11.84 1.70 -6.06
C LEU A 85 11.72 3.17 -5.71
N LEU A 86 11.90 3.54 -4.45
CA LEU A 86 11.85 4.94 -3.99
C LEU A 86 12.95 5.84 -4.59
N ARG A 87 13.90 5.30 -5.32
CA ARG A 87 14.90 6.05 -6.10
C ARG A 87 14.55 6.17 -7.57
N GLN A 88 13.47 5.49 -8.04
CA GLN A 88 13.10 5.52 -9.45
C GLN A 88 12.25 6.75 -9.76
N PRO A 89 12.38 7.33 -10.97
CA PRO A 89 11.56 8.45 -11.40
C PRO A 89 10.13 8.00 -11.77
N VAL A 90 9.17 8.89 -11.70
CA VAL A 90 7.83 8.74 -12.30
C VAL A 90 7.76 9.36 -13.69
N LEU A 91 8.67 10.27 -14.00
CA LEU A 91 8.82 10.92 -15.29
C LEU A 91 10.30 10.94 -15.68
N LEU A 92 10.62 10.33 -16.82
CA LEU A 92 11.97 10.32 -17.39
C LEU A 92 11.96 10.99 -18.75
N VAL A 93 12.86 11.95 -18.97
CA VAL A 93 13.04 12.60 -20.26
C VAL A 93 14.41 12.22 -20.82
N LEU A 94 14.43 11.69 -22.03
CA LEU A 94 15.64 11.34 -22.77
C LEU A 94 15.59 12.02 -24.15
N GLY A 95 16.44 12.99 -24.36
CA GLY A 95 16.40 13.82 -25.57
C GLY A 95 15.08 14.60 -25.62
N ASP A 96 14.30 14.36 -26.67
CA ASP A 96 12.99 14.95 -26.93
C ASP A 96 11.80 14.08 -26.50
N THR A 97 12.08 12.94 -25.88
CA THR A 97 11.05 11.93 -25.54
C THR A 97 10.85 11.84 -24.04
N ALA A 98 9.58 11.95 -23.59
CA ALA A 98 9.17 11.76 -22.21
C ALA A 98 8.56 10.35 -22.01
N PHE A 99 9.02 9.66 -20.96
CA PHE A 99 8.53 8.35 -20.52
C PHE A 99 7.78 8.51 -19.22
N VAL A 100 6.52 8.10 -19.21
CA VAL A 100 5.62 8.14 -18.05
C VAL A 100 4.67 6.97 -18.13
N HIS A 101 4.26 6.42 -16.99
CA HIS A 101 3.38 5.25 -16.95
C HIS A 101 1.93 5.57 -17.36
N GLY A 102 1.34 6.60 -16.77
CA GLY A 102 -0.10 6.87 -16.90
C GLY A 102 -0.48 8.15 -17.65
N GLY A 103 0.49 8.94 -18.14
CA GLY A 103 0.23 10.20 -18.81
C GLY A 103 0.58 11.44 -17.97
N LEU A 104 0.49 12.62 -18.59
CA LEU A 104 0.83 13.91 -17.99
C LEU A 104 -0.44 14.76 -17.83
N PRO A 105 -0.96 14.91 -16.60
CA PRO A 105 -2.12 15.74 -16.36
C PRO A 105 -1.78 17.25 -16.57
N PRO A 106 -2.77 18.09 -16.94
CA PRO A 106 -2.56 19.53 -17.13
C PRO A 106 -1.94 20.25 -15.92
N ALA A 107 -2.17 19.72 -14.72
CA ALA A 107 -1.61 20.26 -13.47
C ALA A 107 -0.05 20.25 -13.43
N LEU A 108 0.59 19.48 -14.30
CA LEU A 108 2.05 19.45 -14.42
C LEU A 108 2.60 20.46 -15.43
N ALA A 109 1.73 21.23 -16.12
CA ALA A 109 2.17 22.26 -17.05
C ALA A 109 3.09 23.28 -16.39
N GLY A 110 4.23 23.55 -17.01
CA GLY A 110 5.23 24.48 -16.50
C GLY A 110 6.19 23.91 -15.45
N LYS A 111 6.02 22.63 -15.02
CA LYS A 111 6.97 21.95 -14.14
C LYS A 111 8.04 21.24 -14.95
N THR A 112 9.25 21.19 -14.40
CA THR A 112 10.32 20.34 -14.95
C THR A 112 10.13 18.88 -14.52
N ALA A 113 10.74 17.94 -15.25
CA ALA A 113 10.77 16.54 -14.85
C ALA A 113 11.38 16.33 -13.46
N ALA A 114 12.38 17.14 -13.11
CA ALA A 114 13.01 17.13 -11.79
C ALA A 114 12.03 17.53 -10.69
N ASP A 115 11.24 18.59 -10.89
CA ASP A 115 10.25 19.05 -9.93
C ASP A 115 9.16 18.00 -9.72
N VAL A 116 8.64 17.41 -10.82
CA VAL A 116 7.62 16.35 -10.78
C VAL A 116 8.14 15.14 -9.99
N ASN A 117 9.35 14.68 -10.28
CA ASN A 117 9.96 13.55 -9.58
C ASN A 117 10.21 13.85 -8.11
N ALA A 118 10.68 15.05 -7.78
CA ALA A 118 10.93 15.45 -6.39
C ALA A 118 9.64 15.51 -5.58
N GLU A 119 8.60 16.15 -6.10
CA GLU A 119 7.29 16.25 -5.44
C GLU A 119 6.67 14.87 -5.21
N TYR A 120 6.68 14.02 -6.25
CA TYR A 120 6.13 12.67 -6.14
C TYR A 120 6.88 11.82 -5.12
N SER A 121 8.22 11.83 -5.21
CA SER A 121 9.06 11.08 -4.27
C SER A 121 8.87 11.55 -2.83
N ALA A 122 8.76 12.85 -2.59
CA ALA A 122 8.50 13.40 -1.26
C ALA A 122 7.15 12.91 -0.72
N ALA A 123 6.08 13.03 -1.51
CA ALA A 123 4.75 12.58 -1.11
C ALA A 123 4.69 11.09 -0.78
N LEU A 124 5.30 10.26 -1.61
CA LEU A 124 5.33 8.81 -1.40
C LEU A 124 6.13 8.44 -0.13
N ARG A 125 7.27 9.11 0.11
CA ARG A 125 8.07 8.90 1.33
C ARG A 125 7.33 9.35 2.59
N ASP A 126 6.67 10.49 2.55
CA ASP A 126 5.88 10.99 3.68
C ASP A 126 4.75 10.01 4.05
N TYR A 127 4.07 9.46 3.03
CA TYR A 127 3.05 8.43 3.24
C TYR A 127 3.63 7.17 3.91
N LEU A 128 4.73 6.64 3.36
CA LEU A 128 5.37 5.43 3.89
C LEU A 128 5.93 5.66 5.30
N THR A 129 6.51 6.82 5.56
CA THR A 129 7.01 7.18 6.90
C THR A 129 5.88 7.22 7.93
N ALA A 130 4.72 7.78 7.55
CA ALA A 130 3.56 7.77 8.43
C ALA A 130 3.07 6.34 8.69
N PHE A 131 3.00 5.50 7.65
CA PHE A 131 2.64 4.09 7.81
C PHE A 131 3.62 3.34 8.71
N ASP A 132 4.92 3.46 8.47
CA ASP A 132 5.97 2.82 9.27
C ASP A 132 5.89 3.27 10.75
N SER A 133 5.58 4.55 10.99
CA SER A 133 5.39 5.09 12.34
C SER A 133 4.17 4.47 13.05
N LEU A 134 3.09 4.25 12.33
CA LEU A 134 1.88 3.61 12.88
C LEU A 134 2.11 2.12 13.16
N VAL A 135 2.86 1.43 12.32
CA VAL A 135 3.28 0.04 12.56
C VAL A 135 4.20 -0.05 13.77
N ALA A 136 5.17 0.86 13.90
CA ALA A 136 6.08 0.91 15.05
C ALA A 136 5.35 1.21 16.37
N ALA A 137 4.24 1.94 16.30
CA ALA A 137 3.36 2.23 17.46
C ALA A 137 2.31 1.14 17.73
N ASP A 138 2.34 0.01 17.02
CA ASP A 138 1.35 -1.09 17.10
C ASP A 138 -0.10 -0.63 16.81
N ALA A 139 -0.24 0.49 16.10
CA ALA A 139 -1.54 1.04 15.69
C ALA A 139 -2.04 0.47 14.36
N LEU A 140 -1.13 -0.02 13.53
CA LEU A 140 -1.37 -0.75 12.30
C LEU A 140 -0.42 -1.95 12.22
N HIS A 141 -0.81 -2.94 11.42
CA HIS A 141 0.03 -4.11 11.17
C HIS A 141 0.29 -4.25 9.67
N VAL A 142 1.35 -4.97 9.31
CA VAL A 142 1.71 -5.19 7.90
C VAL A 142 0.68 -6.01 7.15
N GLU A 143 -0.10 -6.80 7.85
CA GLU A 143 -1.21 -7.59 7.32
C GLU A 143 -2.53 -6.84 7.19
N ASP A 144 -2.66 -5.61 7.68
CA ASP A 144 -3.86 -4.80 7.47
C ASP A 144 -4.04 -4.50 5.99
N ASP A 145 -5.29 -4.55 5.53
CA ASP A 145 -5.59 -4.25 4.14
C ASP A 145 -5.39 -2.75 3.83
N PHE A 146 -5.27 -2.44 2.54
CA PHE A 146 -5.01 -1.06 2.11
C PHE A 146 -6.06 -0.08 2.62
N ALA A 147 -7.33 -0.48 2.69
CA ALA A 147 -8.40 0.37 3.20
C ALA A 147 -8.20 0.69 4.70
N GLY A 148 -7.82 -0.31 5.51
CA GLY A 148 -7.47 -0.11 6.92
C GLY A 148 -6.25 0.78 7.10
N ARG A 149 -5.23 0.62 6.24
CA ARG A 149 -4.02 1.46 6.25
C ARG A 149 -4.32 2.90 5.89
N VAL A 150 -5.11 3.14 4.84
CA VAL A 150 -5.52 4.49 4.44
C VAL A 150 -6.31 5.16 5.54
N LEU A 151 -7.17 4.44 6.26
CA LEU A 151 -7.89 4.96 7.43
C LEU A 151 -6.96 5.38 8.56
N GLY A 152 -5.96 4.56 8.87
CA GLY A 152 -4.94 4.86 9.87
C GLY A 152 -4.06 6.04 9.46
N ALA A 153 -3.57 6.04 8.23
CA ALA A 153 -2.69 7.08 7.69
C ALA A 153 -3.41 8.40 7.41
N ASN A 154 -4.69 8.39 7.03
CA ASN A 154 -5.49 9.59 6.76
C ASN A 154 -5.64 10.54 7.94
N THR A 155 -5.46 10.05 9.15
CA THR A 155 -5.44 10.91 10.32
C THR A 155 -4.25 11.88 10.32
N PHE A 156 -3.17 11.58 9.57
CA PHE A 156 -1.91 12.32 9.68
C PHE A 156 -1.36 12.94 8.38
N THR A 157 -1.54 12.33 7.21
CA THR A 157 -0.69 12.67 6.05
C THR A 157 -1.41 13.13 4.79
N LEU A 158 -2.63 12.69 4.53
CA LEU A 158 -3.33 12.97 3.26
C LEU A 158 -3.85 14.40 3.13
N ARG A 159 -3.81 15.20 4.18
CA ARG A 159 -4.11 16.63 4.11
C ARG A 159 -3.13 17.44 3.25
N ARG A 160 -1.98 16.85 2.87
CA ARG A 160 -0.88 17.60 2.26
C ARG A 160 -0.75 17.42 0.74
N TYR A 161 -1.36 16.38 0.17
CA TYR A 161 -1.15 16.03 -1.24
C TYR A 161 -2.48 15.79 -2.00
N PRO A 162 -2.87 16.74 -2.88
CA PRO A 162 -4.17 16.70 -3.60
C PRO A 162 -4.35 15.52 -4.58
N TRP A 163 -3.30 14.82 -4.89
CA TRP A 163 -3.27 13.72 -5.88
C TRP A 163 -3.50 12.34 -5.30
N PHE A 164 -3.44 12.18 -3.96
CA PHE A 164 -3.90 10.97 -3.28
C PHE A 164 -5.41 10.97 -2.97
N GLY A 165 -6.18 11.71 -3.76
CA GLY A 165 -7.61 11.85 -3.51
C GLY A 165 -7.89 12.93 -2.46
N ASN A 166 -8.96 13.64 -2.67
CA ASN A 166 -9.40 14.82 -1.95
C ASN A 166 -9.07 14.81 -0.46
N ASN A 167 -8.75 15.99 0.08
CA ASN A 167 -8.61 16.28 1.51
C ASN A 167 -9.87 15.85 2.30
N VAL A 168 -10.00 14.56 2.60
CA VAL A 168 -11.15 14.02 3.31
C VAL A 168 -10.84 14.00 4.79
N THR A 169 -11.65 14.67 5.59
CA THR A 169 -11.59 14.56 7.04
C THR A 169 -12.03 13.16 7.48
N ALA A 170 -11.64 12.73 8.69
CA ALA A 170 -12.10 11.46 9.24
C ALA A 170 -13.63 11.36 9.36
N ALA A 171 -14.33 12.50 9.45
CA ALA A 171 -15.80 12.55 9.45
C ALA A 171 -16.35 12.29 8.03
N GLU A 172 -15.82 12.96 7.02
CA GLU A 172 -16.20 12.77 5.61
C GLU A 172 -15.90 11.34 5.12
N TRP A 173 -14.77 10.75 5.57
CA TRP A 173 -14.45 9.37 5.25
C TRP A 173 -15.45 8.38 5.88
N ARG A 174 -15.83 8.56 7.16
CA ARG A 174 -16.87 7.74 7.80
C ARG A 174 -18.22 7.88 7.10
N GLU A 175 -18.56 9.08 6.65
CA GLU A 175 -19.76 9.33 5.87
C GLU A 175 -19.68 8.66 4.49
N TRP A 176 -18.51 8.74 3.82
CA TRP A 176 -18.29 8.07 2.55
C TRP A 176 -18.39 6.54 2.65
N GLN A 177 -17.88 5.93 3.72
CA GLN A 177 -18.04 4.51 3.98
C GLN A 177 -19.50 4.08 4.20
N ARG A 178 -20.35 4.98 4.66
CA ARG A 178 -21.78 4.71 4.84
C ARG A 178 -22.60 4.85 3.56
N ARG A 179 -22.03 5.47 2.52
CA ARG A 179 -22.70 5.60 1.23
C ARG A 179 -22.76 4.24 0.54
N PRO A 180 -23.92 3.88 -0.08
CA PRO A 180 -23.96 2.69 -0.92
C PRO A 180 -22.88 2.83 -2.00
N ARG A 181 -22.07 1.78 -2.18
CA ARG A 181 -21.06 1.74 -3.24
C ARG A 181 -21.77 1.93 -4.58
N ILE A 182 -21.46 3.00 -5.26
CA ILE A 182 -21.83 3.16 -6.67
C ILE A 182 -21.05 2.05 -7.40
N LYS A 183 -21.77 1.04 -7.90
CA LYS A 183 -21.18 0.10 -8.82
C LYS A 183 -20.65 0.91 -10.00
N PRO A 184 -19.44 0.64 -10.53
CA PRO A 184 -19.05 1.14 -11.84
C PRO A 184 -20.19 0.78 -12.79
N ALA A 185 -20.59 1.72 -13.63
CA ALA A 185 -21.50 1.42 -14.73
C ALA A 185 -20.85 0.27 -15.52
N ASP A 186 -21.58 -0.84 -15.66
CA ASP A 186 -21.12 -1.96 -16.46
C ASP A 186 -20.91 -1.44 -17.90
N GLY A 187 -19.67 -1.42 -18.34
CA GLY A 187 -19.28 -1.14 -19.72
C GLY A 187 -18.72 0.27 -19.94
N GLU A 188 -17.42 0.40 -19.73
CA GLU A 188 -16.48 1.03 -20.70
C GLU A 188 -15.07 0.58 -20.35
#